data_d9363c55451d4ee2ceee08b2d0a6fcf1
#
_entry.id   d9363c55451d4ee2ceee08b2d0a6fcf1
#
_cell.length_a   1.000
_cell.length_b   1.000
_cell.length_c   1.000
_cell.angle_alpha   90.00
_cell.angle_beta   90.00
_cell.angle_gamma   90.00
#
_symmetry.space_group_name_H-M   'P 1'
#
loop_
_entity.id
_entity.type
_entity.pdbx_description
1 polymer ?
#
loop_
_entity_poly.entity_id
_entity_poly.type
_entity_poly.pdbx_seq_one_letter_code
_entity_poly.pdbx_strand_id
1 'polypeptide(L)'
;MRKNIGYLVVAAAAVFASGAKADLYQECLDKHYMSDNEMAGCNEAEADRIMGEIRKRMNSIAATSYFNNWNSSRKDFTQLLDNWVEFRDKYCDLYGYTYTQDLGTISNLQRTKCQIDMNKRFLDDVEAIVKIYQENA
;
A
#
# COMPACT_ATOMS: atom_id res chain seq x y z
N MET A 1 47.37 -2.58 35.83
CA MET A 1 45.91 -2.77 35.92
C MET A 1 45.25 -2.15 34.71
N ARG A 2 44.83 -2.93 33.73
CA ARG A 2 44.10 -2.47 32.55
C ARG A 2 42.66 -2.95 32.66
N LYS A 3 41.74 -2.02 32.78
CA LYS A 3 40.31 -2.30 32.75
C LYS A 3 39.85 -2.30 31.29
N ASN A 4 39.52 -3.47 30.80
CA ASN A 4 38.84 -3.64 29.51
C ASN A 4 37.38 -3.23 29.67
N ILE A 5 37.00 -2.14 29.04
CA ILE A 5 35.62 -1.73 28.88
C ILE A 5 35.12 -2.39 27.61
N GLY A 6 34.30 -3.44 27.79
CA GLY A 6 33.61 -4.09 26.68
C GLY A 6 32.51 -3.17 26.14
N TYR A 7 32.65 -2.75 24.90
CA TYR A 7 31.56 -2.10 24.17
C TYR A 7 30.55 -3.14 23.76
N LEU A 8 29.39 -3.08 24.38
CA LEU A 8 28.23 -3.84 23.97
C LEU A 8 27.66 -3.13 22.73
N VAL A 9 27.88 -3.72 21.58
CA VAL A 9 27.22 -3.30 20.34
C VAL A 9 25.78 -3.80 20.39
N VAL A 10 24.87 -2.88 20.71
CA VAL A 10 23.44 -3.13 20.51
C VAL A 10 23.17 -2.96 19.03
N ALA A 11 23.19 -4.04 18.31
CA ALA A 11 22.76 -4.06 16.92
C ALA A 11 21.25 -3.88 16.85
N ALA A 12 20.83 -2.84 16.18
CA ALA A 12 19.45 -2.42 16.03
C ALA A 12 18.61 -3.47 15.29
N ALA A 13 17.64 -4.03 15.97
CA ALA A 13 16.58 -4.85 15.39
C ALA A 13 15.44 -3.95 14.87
N ALA A 14 15.64 -3.27 13.75
CA ALA A 14 14.61 -2.37 13.17
C ALA A 14 14.16 -2.77 11.76
N VAL A 15 14.41 -3.99 11.29
CA VAL A 15 14.16 -4.38 9.88
C VAL A 15 12.97 -5.33 9.71
N PHE A 16 12.26 -5.75 10.75
CA PHE A 16 11.31 -6.87 10.64
C PHE A 16 9.83 -6.53 10.44
N ALA A 17 9.42 -5.27 10.43
CA ALA A 17 7.98 -4.94 10.34
C ALA A 17 7.40 -4.97 8.92
N SER A 18 8.21 -4.79 7.87
CA SER A 18 7.75 -4.80 6.48
C SER A 18 7.74 -6.21 5.85
N GLY A 19 8.62 -7.11 6.28
CA GLY A 19 8.71 -8.47 5.77
C GLY A 19 7.51 -9.35 6.15
N ALA A 20 6.98 -9.24 7.38
CA ALA A 20 5.88 -10.07 7.87
C ALA A 20 4.56 -9.85 7.11
N LYS A 21 4.30 -8.64 6.57
CA LYS A 21 3.07 -8.33 5.83
C LYS A 21 3.10 -8.79 4.38
N ALA A 22 4.27 -8.76 3.73
CA ALA A 22 4.47 -9.32 2.40
C ALA A 22 4.33 -10.86 2.41
N ASP A 23 4.70 -11.51 3.50
CA ASP A 23 4.61 -12.96 3.67
C ASP A 23 3.15 -13.45 3.68
N LEU A 24 2.20 -12.69 4.26
CA LEU A 24 0.78 -13.08 4.29
C LEU A 24 0.15 -13.17 2.89
N TYR A 25 0.53 -12.29 1.99
CA TYR A 25 0.05 -12.35 0.61
C TYR A 25 0.63 -13.58 -0.11
N GLN A 26 1.92 -13.82 0.03
CA GLN A 26 2.57 -14.99 -0.54
C GLN A 26 2.01 -16.29 0.06
N GLU A 27 1.82 -16.36 1.37
CA GLU A 27 1.18 -17.49 2.03
C GLU A 27 -0.24 -17.75 1.51
N CYS A 28 -1.01 -16.69 1.23
CA CYS A 28 -2.32 -16.80 0.62
C CYS A 28 -2.24 -17.44 -0.78
N LEU A 29 -1.30 -16.98 -1.62
CA LEU A 29 -1.08 -17.49 -2.98
C LEU A 29 -0.50 -18.90 -3.02
N ASP A 30 0.27 -19.31 -2.01
CA ASP A 30 0.94 -20.61 -1.94
C ASP A 30 0.01 -21.76 -1.54
N LYS A 31 -1.26 -21.47 -1.26
CA LYS A 31 -2.25 -22.52 -1.03
C LYS A 31 -2.47 -23.31 -2.31
N HIS A 32 -2.19 -24.61 -2.25
CA HIS A 32 -2.33 -25.50 -3.38
C HIS A 32 -3.80 -25.61 -3.86
N TYR A 33 -3.98 -25.68 -5.17
CA TYR A 33 -5.30 -25.85 -5.82
C TYR A 33 -6.28 -24.68 -5.65
N MET A 34 -5.77 -23.46 -5.67
CA MET A 34 -6.63 -22.28 -5.63
C MET A 34 -7.35 -22.07 -6.95
N SER A 35 -8.63 -21.75 -6.86
CA SER A 35 -9.40 -21.21 -7.97
C SER A 35 -9.01 -19.75 -8.25
N ASP A 36 -9.35 -19.26 -9.45
CA ASP A 36 -9.14 -17.84 -9.80
C ASP A 36 -9.86 -16.90 -8.83
N ASN A 37 -11.03 -17.27 -8.32
CA ASN A 37 -11.76 -16.50 -7.33
C ASN A 37 -11.04 -16.44 -5.97
N GLU A 38 -10.43 -17.55 -5.54
CA GLU A 38 -9.63 -17.56 -4.30
C GLU A 38 -8.36 -16.74 -4.45
N MET A 39 -7.68 -16.82 -5.59
CA MET A 39 -6.55 -15.95 -5.89
C MET A 39 -6.95 -14.48 -5.96
N ALA A 40 -8.10 -14.16 -6.55
CA ALA A 40 -8.65 -12.81 -6.54
C ALA A 40 -8.91 -12.31 -5.11
N GLY A 41 -9.40 -13.17 -4.22
CA GLY A 41 -9.55 -12.86 -2.80
C GLY A 41 -8.23 -12.52 -2.11
N CYS A 42 -7.15 -13.25 -2.41
CA CYS A 42 -5.80 -12.89 -1.94
C CYS A 42 -5.35 -11.52 -2.46
N ASN A 43 -5.61 -11.24 -3.73
CA ASN A 43 -5.29 -9.95 -4.34
C ASN A 43 -6.07 -8.80 -3.71
N GLU A 44 -7.35 -8.97 -3.43
CA GLU A 44 -8.18 -7.97 -2.76
C GLU A 44 -7.64 -7.64 -1.37
N ALA A 45 -7.30 -8.66 -0.57
CA ALA A 45 -6.72 -8.48 0.74
C ALA A 45 -5.39 -7.73 0.69
N GLU A 46 -4.53 -8.02 -0.28
CA GLU A 46 -3.27 -7.29 -0.47
C GLU A 46 -3.51 -5.85 -0.95
N ALA A 47 -4.44 -5.63 -1.87
CA ALA A 47 -4.80 -4.29 -2.31
C ALA A 47 -5.31 -3.44 -1.13
N ASP A 48 -6.15 -4.00 -0.27
CA ASP A 48 -6.65 -3.33 0.93
C ASP A 48 -5.55 -3.03 1.94
N ARG A 49 -4.61 -3.95 2.11
CA ARG A 49 -3.44 -3.73 2.97
C ARG A 49 -2.61 -2.55 2.48
N ILE A 50 -2.31 -2.48 1.18
CA ILE A 50 -1.55 -1.37 0.59
C ILE A 50 -2.32 -0.06 0.71
N MET A 51 -3.65 -0.07 0.51
CA MET A 51 -4.49 1.11 0.74
C MET A 51 -4.43 1.60 2.19
N GLY A 52 -4.37 0.68 3.14
CA GLY A 52 -4.16 1.01 4.55
C GLY A 52 -2.84 1.74 4.79
N GLU A 53 -1.76 1.30 4.17
CA GLU A 53 -0.46 1.99 4.23
C GLU A 53 -0.51 3.39 3.58
N ILE A 54 -1.17 3.52 2.43
CA ILE A 54 -1.37 4.83 1.77
C ILE A 54 -2.10 5.79 2.70
N ARG A 55 -3.22 5.38 3.29
CA ARG A 55 -3.99 6.20 4.24
C ARG A 55 -3.16 6.61 5.45
N LYS A 56 -2.39 5.68 5.99
CA LYS A 56 -1.49 5.94 7.12
C LYS A 56 -0.43 7.00 6.77
N ARG A 57 0.19 6.90 5.60
CA ARG A 57 1.18 7.86 5.13
C ARG A 57 0.57 9.24 4.87
N MET A 58 -0.58 9.30 4.23
CA MET A 58 -1.27 10.56 3.99
C MET A 58 -1.75 11.22 5.29
N ASN A 59 -2.21 10.44 6.25
CA ASN A 59 -2.57 10.95 7.57
C ASN A 59 -1.34 11.51 8.31
N SER A 60 -0.16 10.95 8.13
CA SER A 60 1.08 11.49 8.71
C SER A 60 1.43 12.86 8.14
N ILE A 61 1.20 13.09 6.85
CA ILE A 61 1.35 14.42 6.23
C ILE A 61 0.32 15.40 6.81
N ALA A 62 -0.95 15.00 6.87
CA ALA A 62 -2.04 15.84 7.36
C ALA A 62 -1.87 16.23 8.85
N ALA A 63 -1.12 15.44 9.62
CA ALA A 63 -0.80 15.71 11.02
C ALA A 63 0.38 16.69 11.21
N THR A 64 1.11 17.06 10.15
CA THR A 64 2.20 18.04 10.24
C THR A 64 1.66 19.44 10.49
N SER A 65 2.46 20.27 11.17
CA SER A 65 2.09 21.67 11.47
C SER A 65 1.80 22.51 10.23
N TYR A 66 2.41 22.17 9.11
CA TYR A 66 2.18 22.83 7.83
C TYR A 66 0.71 22.73 7.38
N PHE A 67 0.09 21.58 7.55
CA PHE A 67 -1.32 21.38 7.18
C PHE A 67 -2.32 21.81 8.25
N ASN A 68 -1.94 21.85 9.51
CA ASN A 68 -2.81 22.33 10.58
C ASN A 68 -3.19 23.81 10.43
N ASN A 69 -2.39 24.59 9.69
CA ASN A 69 -2.68 25.97 9.36
C ASN A 69 -3.60 26.14 8.14
N TRP A 70 -3.90 25.05 7.42
CA TRP A 70 -4.75 25.04 6.24
C TRP A 70 -6.00 24.20 6.49
N ASN A 71 -7.08 24.81 6.93
CA ASN A 71 -8.33 24.13 7.26
C ASN A 71 -8.97 23.33 6.11
N SER A 72 -8.59 23.59 4.86
CA SER A 72 -9.05 22.88 3.67
C SER A 72 -8.30 21.56 3.39
N SER A 73 -7.06 21.44 3.82
CA SER A 73 -6.13 20.41 3.36
C SER A 73 -6.55 18.98 3.75
N ARG A 74 -7.07 18.79 4.97
CA ARG A 74 -7.53 17.46 5.40
C ARG A 74 -8.72 16.97 4.58
N LYS A 75 -9.66 17.87 4.26
CA LYS A 75 -10.80 17.55 3.43
C LYS A 75 -10.36 17.22 2.01
N ASP A 76 -9.43 18.00 1.48
CA ASP A 76 -8.89 17.82 0.13
C ASP A 76 -8.13 16.50 0.01
N PHE A 77 -7.35 16.10 1.02
CA PHE A 77 -6.68 14.79 1.04
C PHE A 77 -7.65 13.62 1.09
N THR A 78 -8.69 13.71 1.92
CA THR A 78 -9.72 12.67 1.98
C THR A 78 -10.42 12.54 0.63
N GLN A 79 -10.78 13.66 0.02
CA GLN A 79 -11.42 13.69 -1.29
C GLN A 79 -10.50 13.17 -2.38
N LEU A 80 -9.22 13.51 -2.35
CA LEU A 80 -8.21 12.98 -3.27
C LEU A 80 -8.15 11.46 -3.20
N LEU A 81 -8.11 10.88 -1.99
CA LEU A 81 -8.10 9.43 -1.81
C LEU A 81 -9.37 8.77 -2.34
N ASP A 82 -10.53 9.34 -2.05
CA ASP A 82 -11.81 8.80 -2.53
C ASP A 82 -11.89 8.84 -4.05
N ASN A 83 -11.50 9.96 -4.67
CA ASN A 83 -11.45 10.11 -6.11
C ASN A 83 -10.45 9.13 -6.75
N TRP A 84 -9.31 8.92 -6.11
CA TRP A 84 -8.31 7.99 -6.60
C TRP A 84 -8.80 6.54 -6.56
N VAL A 85 -9.45 6.13 -5.47
CA VAL A 85 -10.05 4.79 -5.35
C VAL A 85 -11.11 4.58 -6.43
N GLU A 86 -11.97 5.56 -6.66
CA GLU A 86 -12.97 5.49 -7.73
C GLU A 86 -12.33 5.37 -9.12
N PHE A 87 -11.31 6.17 -9.39
CA PHE A 87 -10.56 6.10 -10.64
C PHE A 87 -9.88 4.73 -10.82
N ARG A 88 -9.17 4.26 -9.79
CA ARG A 88 -8.51 2.95 -9.78
C ARG A 88 -9.50 1.83 -10.11
N ASP A 89 -10.63 1.82 -9.44
CA ASP A 89 -11.62 0.75 -9.59
C ASP A 89 -12.21 0.74 -11.01
N LYS A 90 -12.59 1.90 -11.52
CA LYS A 90 -13.06 2.03 -12.91
C LYS A 90 -12.00 1.65 -13.93
N TYR A 91 -10.77 2.07 -13.71
CA TYR A 91 -9.65 1.71 -14.59
C TYR A 91 -9.39 0.19 -14.58
N CYS A 92 -9.37 -0.42 -13.42
CA CYS A 92 -9.11 -1.85 -13.29
C CYS A 92 -10.28 -2.72 -13.77
N ASP A 93 -11.53 -2.25 -13.64
CA ASP A 93 -12.68 -2.90 -14.25
C ASP A 93 -12.55 -2.92 -15.78
N LEU A 94 -12.20 -1.79 -16.37
CA LEU A 94 -12.00 -1.67 -17.81
C LEU A 94 -10.79 -2.50 -18.28
N TYR A 95 -9.71 -2.51 -17.53
CA TYR A 95 -8.53 -3.32 -17.81
C TYR A 95 -8.85 -4.82 -17.79
N GLY A 96 -9.56 -5.31 -16.79
CA GLY A 96 -9.98 -6.70 -16.69
C GLY A 96 -10.87 -7.11 -17.87
N TYR A 97 -11.85 -6.28 -18.22
CA TYR A 97 -12.73 -6.51 -19.36
C TYR A 97 -11.98 -6.56 -20.70
N THR A 98 -11.10 -5.59 -20.93
CA THR A 98 -10.31 -5.51 -22.17
C THR A 98 -9.38 -6.70 -22.35
N TYR A 99 -8.79 -7.17 -21.24
CA TYR A 99 -7.84 -8.27 -21.28
C TYR A 99 -8.47 -9.61 -21.58
N THR A 100 -9.68 -9.86 -21.11
CA THR A 100 -10.32 -11.17 -21.18
C THR A 100 -11.48 -11.24 -22.20
N GLN A 101 -11.99 -10.10 -22.63
CA GLN A 101 -13.19 -9.97 -23.48
C GLN A 101 -14.41 -10.73 -22.94
N ASP A 102 -14.33 -11.22 -21.72
CA ASP A 102 -15.39 -12.01 -21.09
C ASP A 102 -15.45 -11.69 -19.60
N LEU A 103 -16.64 -11.85 -19.02
CA LEU A 103 -16.94 -11.52 -17.62
C LEU A 103 -16.72 -12.74 -16.70
N GLY A 104 -15.65 -13.50 -16.93
CA GLY A 104 -15.36 -14.68 -16.13
C GLY A 104 -14.51 -14.42 -14.89
N THR A 105 -14.17 -15.50 -14.21
CA THR A 105 -13.28 -15.50 -13.03
C THR A 105 -11.89 -14.94 -13.33
N ILE A 106 -11.39 -15.13 -14.55
CA ILE A 106 -10.13 -14.58 -15.04
C ILE A 106 -10.19 -13.05 -15.08
N SER A 107 -11.33 -12.47 -15.49
CA SER A 107 -11.52 -11.01 -15.46
C SER A 107 -11.39 -10.44 -14.06
N ASN A 108 -11.98 -11.10 -13.06
CA ASN A 108 -11.86 -10.72 -11.66
C ASN A 108 -10.42 -10.83 -11.15
N LEU A 109 -9.70 -11.88 -11.53
CA LEU A 109 -8.29 -12.06 -11.20
C LEU A 109 -7.42 -10.94 -11.77
N GLN A 110 -7.62 -10.58 -13.04
CA GLN A 110 -6.89 -9.49 -13.69
C GLN A 110 -7.23 -8.12 -13.10
N ARG A 111 -8.50 -7.88 -12.80
CA ARG A 111 -8.97 -6.64 -12.14
C ARG A 111 -8.29 -6.43 -10.78
N THR A 112 -8.30 -7.45 -9.94
CA THR A 112 -7.72 -7.37 -8.59
C THR A 112 -6.20 -7.25 -8.62
N LYS A 113 -5.52 -7.90 -9.55
CA LYS A 113 -4.08 -7.72 -9.78
C LYS A 113 -3.74 -6.31 -10.24
N CYS A 114 -4.55 -5.73 -11.12
CA CYS A 114 -4.44 -4.33 -11.53
C CYS A 114 -4.55 -3.39 -10.32
N GLN A 115 -5.48 -3.64 -9.40
CA GLN A 115 -5.64 -2.84 -8.18
C GLN A 115 -4.39 -2.87 -7.29
N ILE A 116 -3.74 -4.02 -7.12
CA ILE A 116 -2.45 -4.13 -6.41
C ILE A 116 -1.40 -3.26 -7.09
N ASP A 117 -1.22 -3.40 -8.39
CA ASP A 117 -0.17 -2.69 -9.14
C ASP A 117 -0.37 -1.17 -9.08
N MET A 118 -1.60 -0.71 -9.22
CA MET A 118 -1.93 0.71 -9.09
C MET A 118 -1.71 1.22 -7.67
N ASN A 119 -2.11 0.47 -6.66
CA ASN A 119 -1.89 0.84 -5.26
C ASN A 119 -0.40 0.95 -4.94
N LYS A 120 0.43 0.03 -5.42
CA LYS A 120 1.89 0.08 -5.23
C LYS A 120 2.50 1.35 -5.83
N ARG A 121 2.13 1.70 -7.06
CA ARG A 121 2.60 2.94 -7.71
C ARG A 121 2.17 4.18 -6.93
N PHE A 122 0.93 4.21 -6.50
CA PHE A 122 0.41 5.32 -5.72
C PHE A 122 1.07 5.43 -4.33
N LEU A 123 1.37 4.31 -3.69
CA LEU A 123 2.14 4.30 -2.45
C LEU A 123 3.54 4.90 -2.66
N ASP A 124 4.22 4.55 -3.74
CA ASP A 124 5.54 5.12 -4.07
C ASP A 124 5.46 6.64 -4.26
N ASP A 125 4.42 7.13 -4.95
CA ASP A 125 4.19 8.56 -5.14
C ASP A 125 3.90 9.27 -3.80
N VAL A 126 3.09 8.67 -2.95
CA VAL A 126 2.78 9.19 -1.60
C VAL A 126 4.04 9.22 -0.72
N GLU A 127 4.85 8.16 -0.75
CA GLU A 127 6.13 8.12 -0.02
C GLU A 127 7.08 9.23 -0.46
N ALA A 128 7.15 9.52 -1.75
CA ALA A 128 7.95 10.62 -2.28
C ALA A 128 7.46 12.00 -1.75
N ILE A 129 6.16 12.20 -1.69
CA ILE A 129 5.55 13.41 -1.12
C ILE A 129 5.85 13.51 0.38
N VAL A 130 5.64 12.44 1.13
CA VAL A 130 5.95 12.38 2.57
C VAL A 130 7.40 12.79 2.84
N LYS A 131 8.32 12.27 2.05
CA LYS A 131 9.74 12.60 2.17
C LYS A 131 10.00 14.09 1.97
N ILE A 132 9.39 14.72 0.97
CA ILE A 132 9.52 16.17 0.74
C ILE A 132 9.04 16.96 1.96
N TYR A 133 7.91 16.59 2.54
CA TYR A 133 7.40 17.27 3.73
C TYR A 133 8.27 17.05 4.97
N GLN A 134 8.82 15.87 5.15
CA GLN A 134 9.74 15.58 6.26
C GLN A 134 11.05 16.34 6.15
N GLU A 135 11.59 16.51 4.95
CA GLU A 135 12.84 17.25 4.71
C GLU A 135 12.67 18.78 4.87
N ASN A 136 11.46 19.31 4.72
CA ASN A 136 11.15 20.74 4.83
C ASN A 136 10.48 21.13 6.16
N ALA A 137 10.23 20.19 7.00
CA ALA A 137 9.70 20.45 8.34
C ALA A 137 10.83 20.70 9.33
#